data_5eb033bd7b7cd41d6985145a0ac10d60
#
_entry.id   5eb033bd7b7cd41d6985145a0ac10d60
#
_cell.length_a   1.000
_cell.length_b   1.000
_cell.length_c   1.000
_cell.angle_alpha   90.00
_cell.angle_beta   90.00
_cell.angle_gamma   90.00
#
_symmetry.space_group_name_H-M   'P 1'
#
loop_
_entity.id
_entity.type
_entity.pdbx_description
1 polymer ?
#
loop_
_entity_poly.entity_id
_entity_poly.type
_entity_poly.pdbx_seq_one_letter_code
_entity_poly.pdbx_strand_id
1 'polypeptide(L)' 'MRFHELAVGAGFEYRGRPYVKTGPLTARGPEGGDRIVPRSARVQSSAQPAPV' A
#
# COMPACT_ATOMS: atom_id res chain seq x y z
N MET A 1 -10.09 -3.30 4.03
CA MET A 1 -9.72 -3.46 2.60
C MET A 1 -8.52 -4.37 2.50
N ARG A 2 -8.49 -5.19 1.48
CA ARG A 2 -7.38 -6.10 1.31
C ARG A 2 -6.43 -5.58 0.27
N PHE A 3 -5.19 -5.97 0.39
CA PHE A 3 -4.14 -5.45 -0.46
C PHE A 3 -4.46 -5.65 -1.94
N HIS A 4 -5.04 -6.79 -2.30
CA HIS A 4 -5.29 -7.05 -3.71
C HIS A 4 -6.38 -6.15 -4.30
N GLU A 5 -7.10 -5.45 -3.45
CA GLU A 5 -8.14 -4.55 -3.93
C GLU A 5 -7.58 -3.19 -4.30
N LEU A 6 -6.31 -2.96 -4.05
CA LEU A 6 -5.71 -1.68 -4.37
C LEU A 6 -5.10 -1.72 -5.75
N ALA A 7 -5.14 -0.60 -6.43
CA ALA A 7 -4.50 -0.49 -7.73
C ALA A 7 -3.01 -0.20 -7.52
N VAL A 8 -2.21 -0.61 -8.47
CA VAL A 8 -0.79 -0.29 -8.42
C VAL A 8 -0.65 1.23 -8.43
N GLY A 9 0.15 1.74 -7.54
CA GLY A 9 0.30 3.17 -7.38
C GLY A 9 -0.54 3.74 -6.27
N ALA A 10 -1.43 2.95 -5.70
CA ALA A 10 -2.29 3.45 -4.64
C ALA A 10 -1.54 3.51 -3.33
N GLY A 11 -1.77 4.55 -2.56
CA GLY A 11 -1.20 4.65 -1.24
C GLY A 11 -2.07 3.95 -0.22
N PHE A 12 -1.46 3.36 0.76
CA PHE A 12 -2.21 2.68 1.81
C PHE A 12 -1.37 2.62 3.07
N GLU A 13 -2.02 2.28 4.15
CA GLU A 13 -1.35 2.15 5.43
C GLU A 13 -1.35 0.70 5.84
N TYR A 14 -0.22 0.18 6.20
CA TYR A 14 -0.08 -1.20 6.60
C TYR A 14 0.76 -1.24 7.85
N ARG A 15 0.20 -1.78 8.90
CA ARG A 15 0.88 -1.90 10.19
C ARG A 15 1.33 -0.55 10.71
N GLY A 16 0.54 0.46 10.45
CA GLY A 16 0.84 1.78 10.97
C GLY A 16 1.85 2.56 10.15
N ARG A 17 2.22 2.07 8.98
CA ARG A 17 3.18 2.77 8.15
C ARG A 17 2.62 3.02 6.78
N PRO A 18 2.98 4.12 6.15
CA PRO A 18 2.49 4.41 4.81
C PRO A 18 3.27 3.63 3.77
N TYR A 19 2.55 3.08 2.81
CA TYR A 19 3.16 2.34 1.72
C TYR A 19 2.49 2.72 0.42
N VAL A 20 3.16 2.42 -0.68
CA VAL A 20 2.58 2.62 -2.00
C VAL A 20 2.70 1.29 -2.74
N LYS A 21 1.59 0.85 -3.30
CA LYS A 21 1.59 -0.43 -3.99
C LYS A 21 2.36 -0.28 -5.29
N THR A 22 3.39 -1.09 -5.46
CA THR A 22 4.22 -1.00 -6.65
C THR A 22 4.07 -2.20 -7.56
N GLY A 23 3.42 -3.25 -7.09
CA GLY A 23 3.20 -4.43 -7.92
C GLY A 23 2.09 -5.25 -7.33
N PRO A 24 1.78 -6.38 -7.95
CA PRO A 24 0.64 -7.19 -7.49
C PRO A 24 0.81 -7.71 -6.08
N LEU A 25 2.03 -7.89 -5.65
CA LEU A 25 2.27 -8.38 -4.30
C LEU A 25 3.37 -7.59 -3.61
N THR A 26 3.68 -6.41 -4.11
CA THR A 26 4.78 -5.63 -3.54
C THR A 26 4.35 -4.22 -3.26
N ALA A 27 5.02 -3.61 -2.33
CA ALA A 27 4.76 -2.23 -1.97
C ALA A 27 6.06 -1.60 -1.52
N ARG A 28 6.13 -0.29 -1.67
CA ARG A 28 7.31 0.46 -1.26
C ARG A 28 6.96 1.27 -0.03
N GLY A 29 7.77 1.15 0.98
CA GLY A 29 7.55 1.86 2.23
C GLY A 29 8.22 3.21 2.26
N PRO A 30 8.10 3.89 3.38
CA PRO A 30 8.67 5.22 3.51
C PRO A 30 10.17 5.24 3.46
N GLU A 31 10.78 4.11 3.66
CA GLU A 31 12.23 4.07 3.60
C GLU A 31 12.73 3.74 2.23
N GLY A 32 11.85 3.60 1.29
CA GLY A 32 12.28 3.37 -0.08
C GLY A 32 12.50 1.92 -0.44
N GLY A 33 12.35 1.01 0.48
CA GLY A 33 12.56 -0.41 0.18
C GLY A 33 11.28 -1.09 -0.24
N ASP A 34 11.40 -2.03 -1.16
CA ASP A 34 10.23 -2.79 -1.57
C ASP A 34 10.00 -3.91 -0.58
N ARG A 35 8.74 -4.25 -0.42
CA ARG A 35 8.37 -5.27 0.54
C ARG A 35 7.27 -6.12 -0.06
N ILE A 36 7.28 -7.39 0.22
CA ILE A 36 6.24 -8.27 -0.26
C ILE A 36 5.08 -8.23 0.70
N VAL A 37 3.89 -7.99 0.17
CA VAL A 37 2.68 -7.91 0.98
C VAL A 37 1.72 -8.96 0.45
N PRO A 38 1.23 -9.86 1.29
CA PRO A 38 0.28 -10.87 0.81
C PRO A 38 -0.96 -10.19 0.24
N ARG A 39 -1.50 -10.78 -0.79
CA ARG A 39 -2.67 -10.20 -1.43
C ARG A 39 -3.86 -10.13 -0.48
N SER A 40 -3.92 -11.01 0.48
CA SER A 40 -5.04 -10.98 1.41
C SER A 40 -4.73 -10.16 2.67
N ALA A 41 -3.63 -9.46 2.70
CA ALA A 41 -3.30 -8.67 3.86
C ALA A 41 -4.31 -7.55 4.03
N ARG A 42 -4.65 -7.26 5.26
CA ARG A 42 -5.57 -6.18 5.52
C ARG A 42 -4.82 -4.88 5.59
N VAL A 43 -5.23 -3.92 4.81
CA VAL A 43 -4.59 -2.62 4.77
C VAL A 43 -5.66 -1.54 4.82
N GLN A 44 -5.27 -0.33 5.09
CA GLN A 44 -6.19 0.79 5.09
C GLN A 44 -5.81 1.71 3.96
N SER A 45 -6.80 2.06 3.16
CA SER A 45 -6.56 2.99 2.08
C SER A 45 -6.27 4.33 2.68
N SER A 46 -5.08 4.80 2.45
CA SER A 46 -4.84 6.11 2.93
C SER A 46 -4.90 7.02 1.86
N ALA A 47 -5.57 6.72 1.02
CA ALA A 47 -5.71 7.49 -0.02
C ALA A 47 -6.18 8.71 0.23
N GLN A 48 -5.81 9.41 0.63
CA GLN A 48 -6.22 10.49 0.82
C GLN A 48 -5.89 11.24 -0.08
N PRO A 49 -6.44 11.76 -0.49
CA PRO A 49 -6.38 12.49 -1.46
C PRO A 49 -5.43 13.42 -1.30
N ALA A 50 -4.91 13.51 -1.97
CA ALA A 50 -4.13 14.36 -2.03
C ALA A 50 -4.55 15.48 -1.71
N PRO A 51 -4.20 16.01 -1.45
CA PRO A 51 -4.59 17.07 -1.20
C PRO A 51 -4.58 17.89 -1.90
N VAL A 52 -4.60 18.10 -2.16
CA VAL A 52 -4.67 18.87 -2.83
C VAL A 52 -4.56 19.49 -2.79
#